data_c04e52cf833e68b05c29fe3e4fb144e2
#
_entry.id   c04e52cf833e68b05c29fe3e4fb144e2
#
_cell.length_a   1.000
_cell.length_b   1.000
_cell.length_c   1.000
_cell.angle_alpha   90.00
_cell.angle_beta   90.00
_cell.angle_gamma   90.00
#
_symmetry.space_group_name_H-M   'P 1'
#
loop_
_entity.id
_entity.type
_entity.pdbx_description
1 polymer ?
#
loop_
_entity_poly.entity_id
_entity_poly.type
_entity_poly.pdbx_seq_one_letter_code
_entity_poly.pdbx_strand_id
1 'polypeptide(L)'
;MPYRGKQKNDGWHPFEPDNFNLCVMLDIETYRDFCLSLGADVVEKMPFAAFPHGASVLVFYVHGHMFAFFDCDDYGIVTLKCQPERIEELKARYDCIGKPSNLSSKHWIGVDARTAPADLLRELTRNSYQIVRGKYKG
;
A
#
# COMPACT_ATOMS: atom_id res chain seq x y z
N MET A 1 17.60 9.25 2.45
CA MET A 1 17.53 8.66 2.06
C MET A 1 17.19 8.37 1.81
N PRO A 2 17.25 8.78 1.75
CA PRO A 2 16.91 8.47 1.40
C PRO A 2 16.43 8.81 1.31
N TYR A 3 16.13 9.36 1.00
CA TYR A 3 15.67 9.29 0.67
C TYR A 3 15.86 10.04 1.00
N ARG A 4 16.30 10.50 0.99
CA ARG A 4 16.43 10.68 1.09
C ARG A 4 16.27 11.29 0.97
N GLY A 5 16.56 12.26 1.08
CA GLY A 5 16.30 12.23 0.74
C GLY A 5 16.20 13.07 0.97
N LYS A 6 15.96 13.37 0.88
CA LYS A 6 15.78 13.44 0.69
C LYS A 6 15.59 13.99 0.62
N GLN A 7 15.40 14.60 0.81
CA GLN A 7 15.21 14.52 0.48
C GLN A 7 14.96 14.99 0.55
N LYS A 8 14.85 15.92 0.72
CA LYS A 8 14.64 15.90 0.54
C LYS A 8 14.34 16.50 0.50
N ASN A 9 14.14 17.35 0.90
CA ASN A 9 13.82 17.30 0.61
C ASN A 9 13.17 17.58 0.83
N ASP A 10 12.80 18.14 1.21
CA ASP A 10 12.14 17.77 1.12
C ASP A 10 11.84 16.96 1.74
N GLY A 11 11.64 17.00 2.09
CA GLY A 11 11.48 16.07 2.60
C GLY A 11 11.72 14.94 2.34
N TRP A 12 11.84 14.61 1.98
CA TRP A 12 12.27 13.51 1.76
C TRP A 12 12.99 13.21 0.62
N HIS A 13 12.90 13.78 0.77
CA HIS A 13 13.48 13.22 -0.23
C HIS A 13 13.54 12.57 -0.95
N PRO A 14 13.62 12.56 -1.32
CA PRO A 14 13.74 11.70 -1.98
C PRO A 14 14.28 11.25 -2.42
N PHE A 15 14.73 11.15 -2.61
CA PHE A 15 15.41 10.31 -3.12
C PHE A 15 16.22 10.58 -3.72
N GLU A 16 16.88 10.61 -3.84
CA GLU A 16 17.69 10.34 -4.54
C GLU A 16 18.12 9.83 -5.17
N PRO A 17 18.56 9.90 -5.71
CA PRO A 17 18.83 9.05 -6.54
C PRO A 17 19.50 8.69 -6.90
N ASP A 18 20.15 8.83 -7.03
CA ASP A 18 20.69 8.12 -7.53
C ASP A 18 20.80 7.30 -7.45
N ASN A 19 20.61 7.28 -7.29
CA ASN A 19 20.46 6.24 -7.33
C ASN A 19 20.09 5.52 -7.27
N PHE A 20 19.81 5.74 -7.40
CA PHE A 20 19.29 4.88 -7.53
C PHE A 20 18.62 4.54 -7.53
N ASN A 21 18.53 5.15 -7.39
CA ASN A 21 17.80 4.62 -7.42
C ASN A 21 16.97 4.40 -7.58
N LEU A 22 17.43 5.80 -7.60
CA LEU A 22 16.62 4.97 -8.33
C LEU A 22 15.37 4.45 -7.65
N CYS A 23 14.27 4.53 -8.32
CA CYS A 23 13.02 4.02 -7.78
C CYS A 23 13.10 2.50 -7.71
N VAL A 24 13.33 1.98 -6.54
CA VAL A 24 13.22 0.55 -6.30
C VAL A 24 11.78 0.25 -5.97
N MET A 25 11.14 -0.54 -6.81
CA MET A 25 9.76 -0.96 -6.59
C MET A 25 9.74 -2.28 -5.84
N LEU A 26 8.72 -2.48 -5.01
CA LEU A 26 8.57 -3.73 -4.27
C LEU A 26 7.91 -4.77 -5.16
N ASP A 27 8.52 -5.95 -5.25
CA ASP A 27 7.87 -7.07 -5.90
C ASP A 27 6.84 -7.70 -4.94
N ILE A 28 6.06 -8.65 -5.47
CA ILE A 28 4.97 -9.27 -4.72
C ILE A 28 5.45 -9.91 -3.42
N GLU A 29 6.52 -10.68 -3.49
CA GLU A 29 7.00 -11.42 -2.33
C GLU A 29 7.52 -10.48 -1.25
N THR A 30 8.28 -9.47 -1.66
CA THR A 30 8.81 -8.48 -0.73
C THR A 30 7.69 -7.69 -0.07
N TYR A 31 6.69 -7.29 -0.87
CA TYR A 31 5.54 -6.55 -0.33
C TYR A 31 4.73 -7.43 0.63
N ARG A 32 4.50 -8.69 0.27
CA ARG A 32 3.79 -9.62 1.15
C ARG A 32 4.52 -9.78 2.48
N ASP A 33 5.85 -9.98 2.42
CA ASP A 33 6.65 -10.10 3.64
C ASP A 33 6.56 -8.84 4.50
N PHE A 34 6.55 -7.67 3.85
CA PHE A 34 6.42 -6.41 4.58
C PHE A 34 5.08 -6.34 5.31
N CYS A 35 3.98 -6.68 4.63
CA CYS A 35 2.66 -6.66 5.28
C CYS A 35 2.61 -7.58 6.49
N LEU A 36 3.16 -8.78 6.35
CA LEU A 36 3.17 -9.75 7.45
C LEU A 36 4.07 -9.29 8.60
N SER A 37 5.08 -8.47 8.32
CA SER A 37 6.01 -7.98 9.33
C SER A 37 5.43 -6.85 10.18
N LEU A 38 4.28 -6.28 9.78
CA LEU A 38 3.70 -5.14 10.50
C LEU A 38 3.22 -5.51 11.90
N GLY A 39 2.83 -6.76 12.10
CA GLY A 39 2.45 -7.23 13.41
C GLY A 39 2.10 -8.70 13.41
N ALA A 40 2.19 -9.33 14.57
CA ALA A 40 1.83 -10.74 14.73
C ALA A 40 0.31 -10.96 14.52
N ASP A 41 -0.47 -9.88 14.56
CA ASP A 41 -1.92 -9.91 14.39
C ASP A 41 -2.36 -9.83 12.93
N VAL A 42 -1.42 -9.71 11.99
CA VAL A 42 -1.75 -9.67 10.56
C VAL A 42 -2.06 -11.09 10.05
N VAL A 43 -3.16 -11.20 9.32
CA VAL A 43 -3.60 -12.48 8.73
C VAL A 43 -3.79 -12.27 7.23
N GLU A 44 -3.25 -13.18 6.40
CA GLU A 44 -3.47 -13.12 4.96
C GLU A 44 -4.45 -14.21 4.55
N LYS A 45 -5.31 -13.89 3.58
CA LYS A 45 -6.30 -14.83 3.04
C LYS A 45 -6.56 -14.52 1.58
N MET A 46 -7.11 -15.51 0.88
CA MET A 46 -7.62 -15.33 -0.48
C MET A 46 -9.12 -15.60 -0.46
N PRO A 47 -9.90 -14.65 0.07
CA PRO A 47 -11.32 -14.90 0.36
C PRO A 47 -12.19 -15.07 -0.88
N PHE A 48 -11.68 -14.68 -2.05
CA PHE A 48 -12.43 -14.76 -3.29
C PHE A 48 -11.94 -15.87 -4.21
N ALA A 49 -11.22 -16.85 -3.65
CA ALA A 49 -10.62 -17.94 -4.44
C ALA A 49 -11.65 -18.75 -5.22
N ALA A 50 -12.91 -18.78 -4.76
CA ALA A 50 -13.96 -19.52 -5.44
C ALA A 50 -14.58 -18.74 -6.61
N PHE A 51 -14.24 -17.46 -6.79
CA PHE A 51 -14.82 -16.61 -7.81
C PHE A 51 -13.86 -16.42 -8.98
N PRO A 52 -14.35 -16.51 -10.24
CA PRO A 52 -13.46 -16.44 -11.41
C PRO A 52 -12.62 -15.15 -11.49
N HIS A 53 -13.17 -14.02 -11.05
CA HIS A 53 -12.50 -12.73 -11.18
C HIS A 53 -11.79 -12.29 -9.90
N GLY A 54 -11.81 -13.13 -8.89
CA GLY A 54 -11.18 -12.78 -7.61
C GLY A 54 -10.26 -13.85 -7.07
N ALA A 55 -10.04 -14.90 -7.84
CA ALA A 55 -9.33 -16.10 -7.35
C ALA A 55 -7.91 -15.81 -6.89
N SER A 56 -7.25 -14.82 -7.50
CA SER A 56 -5.86 -14.49 -7.20
C SER A 56 -5.71 -13.26 -6.31
N VAL A 57 -6.81 -12.74 -5.74
CA VAL A 57 -6.75 -11.56 -4.87
C VAL A 57 -6.30 -11.97 -3.47
N LEU A 58 -5.17 -11.44 -3.05
CA LEU A 58 -4.61 -11.67 -1.71
C LEU A 58 -4.97 -10.49 -0.82
N VAL A 59 -5.58 -10.78 0.33
CA VAL A 59 -6.07 -9.76 1.26
C VAL A 59 -5.39 -9.91 2.61
N PHE A 60 -4.97 -8.79 3.19
CA PHE A 60 -4.37 -8.74 4.52
C PHE A 60 -5.35 -8.13 5.52
N TYR A 61 -5.52 -8.80 6.64
CA TYR A 61 -6.47 -8.43 7.69
C TYR A 61 -5.74 -8.14 9.00
N VAL A 62 -6.31 -7.24 9.78
CA VAL A 62 -5.95 -7.07 11.19
C VAL A 62 -7.26 -6.91 11.97
N HIS A 63 -7.39 -7.66 13.07
CA HIS A 63 -8.61 -7.68 13.89
C HIS A 63 -9.87 -7.99 13.07
N GLY A 64 -9.73 -8.87 12.07
CA GLY A 64 -10.86 -9.29 11.24
C GLY A 64 -11.27 -8.33 10.14
N HIS A 65 -10.52 -7.23 9.94
CA HIS A 65 -10.84 -6.23 8.94
C HIS A 65 -9.67 -6.03 7.98
N MET A 66 -9.96 -5.90 6.68
CA MET A 66 -8.91 -5.78 5.69
C MET A 66 -8.25 -4.40 5.74
N PHE A 67 -6.94 -4.36 5.47
CA PHE A 67 -6.22 -3.10 5.36
C PHE A 67 -5.43 -2.98 4.06
N ALA A 68 -5.21 -4.09 3.33
CA ALA A 68 -4.50 -4.07 2.07
C ALA A 68 -4.92 -5.26 1.23
N PHE A 69 -5.02 -5.06 -0.09
CA PHE A 69 -5.19 -6.20 -0.99
C PHE A 69 -4.67 -5.87 -2.38
N PHE A 70 -4.31 -6.92 -3.12
CA PHE A 70 -3.87 -6.79 -4.49
C PHE A 70 -4.08 -8.13 -5.21
N ASP A 71 -4.00 -8.09 -6.53
CA ASP A 71 -4.15 -9.28 -7.38
C ASP A 71 -2.77 -9.87 -7.64
N CYS A 72 -2.56 -11.12 -7.23
CA CYS A 72 -1.27 -11.80 -7.41
C CYS A 72 -0.95 -12.06 -8.89
N ASP A 73 -1.96 -12.25 -9.72
CA ASP A 73 -1.77 -12.51 -11.15
C ASP A 73 -1.60 -11.24 -11.95
N ASP A 74 -1.99 -10.09 -11.40
CA ASP A 74 -1.89 -8.80 -12.07
C ASP A 74 -1.48 -7.77 -11.04
N TYR A 75 -0.24 -7.88 -10.58
CA TYR A 75 0.28 -7.01 -9.53
C TYR A 75 0.44 -5.59 -10.06
N GLY A 76 -0.51 -4.76 -9.75
CA GLY A 76 -0.52 -3.36 -10.16
C GLY A 76 -1.04 -2.51 -9.03
N ILE A 77 -2.37 -2.44 -8.90
CA ILE A 77 -2.99 -1.59 -7.89
C ILE A 77 -3.05 -2.31 -6.56
N VAL A 78 -2.40 -1.72 -5.55
CA VAL A 78 -2.53 -2.14 -4.15
C VAL A 78 -3.55 -1.21 -3.52
N THR A 79 -4.64 -1.75 -2.99
CA THR A 79 -5.69 -0.95 -2.37
C THR A 79 -5.46 -0.86 -0.87
N LEU A 80 -5.44 0.37 -0.36
CA LEU A 80 -5.09 0.68 1.03
C LEU A 80 -6.10 1.65 1.61
N LYS A 81 -6.39 1.51 2.90
CA LYS A 81 -7.21 2.48 3.60
C LYS A 81 -6.40 3.74 3.89
N CYS A 82 -7.05 4.90 3.81
CA CYS A 82 -6.39 6.18 4.01
C CYS A 82 -7.35 7.17 4.64
N GLN A 83 -6.81 8.11 5.39
CA GLN A 83 -7.60 9.18 5.96
C GLN A 83 -8.20 10.03 4.84
N PRO A 84 -9.51 10.32 4.86
CA PRO A 84 -10.13 11.12 3.79
C PRO A 84 -9.44 12.45 3.53
N GLU A 85 -8.98 13.11 4.59
CA GLU A 85 -8.32 14.41 4.47
C GLU A 85 -6.96 14.36 3.79
N ARG A 86 -6.34 13.16 3.70
CA ARG A 86 -5.05 13.01 3.02
C ARG A 86 -5.17 12.61 1.56
N ILE A 87 -6.32 12.09 1.16
CA ILE A 87 -6.47 11.45 -0.15
C ILE A 87 -6.20 12.43 -1.29
N GLU A 88 -6.83 13.60 -1.26
CA GLU A 88 -6.68 14.56 -2.36
C GLU A 88 -5.26 15.08 -2.46
N GLU A 89 -4.61 15.33 -1.33
CA GLU A 89 -3.22 15.78 -1.32
C GLU A 89 -2.30 14.71 -1.91
N LEU A 90 -2.50 13.45 -1.53
CA LEU A 90 -1.68 12.36 -2.03
C LEU A 90 -1.86 12.17 -3.53
N LYS A 91 -3.11 12.25 -4.01
CA LYS A 91 -3.40 12.11 -5.44
C LYS A 91 -2.77 13.25 -6.24
N ALA A 92 -2.78 14.46 -5.68
CA ALA A 92 -2.20 15.61 -6.36
C ALA A 92 -0.67 15.54 -6.39
N ARG A 93 -0.08 14.89 -5.40
CA ARG A 93 1.37 14.86 -5.21
C ARG A 93 2.04 13.70 -5.94
N TYR A 94 1.35 12.55 -6.06
CA TYR A 94 1.93 11.33 -6.58
C TYR A 94 1.06 10.76 -7.70
N ASP A 95 1.64 10.64 -8.88
CA ASP A 95 0.91 10.07 -10.03
C ASP A 95 0.54 8.61 -9.82
N CYS A 96 1.27 7.91 -8.96
CA CYS A 96 1.01 6.49 -8.68
C CYS A 96 -0.19 6.28 -7.76
N ILE A 97 -0.79 7.34 -7.23
CA ILE A 97 -1.93 7.22 -6.32
C ILE A 97 -3.21 7.62 -7.05
N GLY A 98 -4.21 6.77 -7.01
CA GLY A 98 -5.48 6.99 -7.67
C GLY A 98 -6.62 6.25 -6.98
N LYS A 99 -7.59 5.82 -7.78
CA LYS A 99 -8.78 5.16 -7.26
C LYS A 99 -8.48 3.78 -6.73
N PRO A 100 -9.14 3.36 -5.66
CA PRO A 100 -9.05 2.00 -5.18
C PRO A 100 -9.76 1.03 -6.13
N SER A 101 -9.46 -0.26 -5.98
CA SER A 101 -10.15 -1.29 -6.73
C SER A 101 -11.44 -1.68 -6.00
N ASN A 102 -12.59 -1.42 -6.61
CA ASN A 102 -13.92 -1.85 -6.13
C ASN A 102 -14.32 -1.37 -4.75
N LEU A 103 -13.71 -0.28 -4.26
CA LEU A 103 -14.06 0.28 -2.96
C LEU A 103 -14.30 1.79 -3.07
N SER A 104 -14.81 2.38 -2.00
CA SER A 104 -15.12 3.79 -1.95
C SER A 104 -13.85 4.65 -1.98
N SER A 105 -13.78 5.59 -2.91
CA SER A 105 -12.66 6.54 -3.01
C SER A 105 -12.61 7.51 -1.85
N LYS A 106 -13.61 7.49 -0.97
CA LYS A 106 -13.67 8.39 0.18
C LYS A 106 -12.75 7.95 1.30
N HIS A 107 -12.52 6.63 1.42
CA HIS A 107 -11.73 6.08 2.53
C HIS A 107 -10.60 5.17 2.07
N TRP A 108 -10.49 4.94 0.77
CA TRP A 108 -9.51 4.00 0.21
C TRP A 108 -8.77 4.64 -0.95
N ILE A 109 -7.52 4.24 -1.14
CA ILE A 109 -6.72 4.66 -2.28
C ILE A 109 -6.18 3.44 -3.01
N GLY A 110 -5.86 3.64 -4.28
CA GLY A 110 -5.13 2.66 -5.05
C GLY A 110 -3.72 3.18 -5.30
N VAL A 111 -2.72 2.36 -5.00
CA VAL A 111 -1.31 2.71 -5.24
C VAL A 111 -0.80 1.79 -6.34
N ASP A 112 -0.30 2.37 -7.42
CA ASP A 112 0.25 1.56 -8.52
C ASP A 112 1.65 1.09 -8.12
N ALA A 113 1.73 -0.16 -7.69
CA ALA A 113 2.98 -0.73 -7.20
C ALA A 113 4.05 -0.85 -8.27
N ARG A 114 3.65 -0.77 -9.55
CA ARG A 114 4.62 -0.82 -10.66
C ARG A 114 5.41 0.46 -10.80
N THR A 115 4.92 1.57 -10.27
CA THR A 115 5.55 2.88 -10.39
C THR A 115 5.83 3.54 -9.06
N ALA A 116 5.22 3.06 -7.97
CA ALA A 116 5.39 3.69 -6.66
C ALA A 116 6.76 3.39 -6.08
N PRO A 117 7.45 4.40 -5.53
CA PRO A 117 8.68 4.14 -4.78
C PRO A 117 8.40 3.21 -3.59
N ALA A 118 9.36 2.33 -3.30
CA ALA A 118 9.18 1.34 -2.26
C ALA A 118 8.85 1.97 -0.90
N ASP A 119 9.55 3.05 -0.55
CA ASP A 119 9.35 3.70 0.74
C ASP A 119 7.95 4.31 0.86
N LEU A 120 7.43 4.87 -0.24
CA LEU A 120 6.08 5.42 -0.24
C LEU A 120 5.05 4.31 -0.05
N LEU A 121 5.21 3.20 -0.77
CA LEU A 121 4.28 2.08 -0.63
C LEU A 121 4.30 1.51 0.78
N ARG A 122 5.49 1.38 1.37
CA ARG A 122 5.62 0.91 2.74
C ARG A 122 4.95 1.85 3.73
N GLU A 123 5.17 3.15 3.58
CA GLU A 123 4.61 4.15 4.50
C GLU A 123 3.08 4.14 4.44
N LEU A 124 2.52 4.11 3.24
CA LEU A 124 1.07 4.12 3.06
C LEU A 124 0.44 2.81 3.53
N THR A 125 1.14 1.70 3.36
CA THR A 125 0.65 0.40 3.85
C THR A 125 0.64 0.36 5.38
N ARG A 126 1.72 0.85 5.99
CA ARG A 126 1.77 0.94 7.46
C ARG A 126 0.68 1.85 7.99
N ASN A 127 0.44 2.98 7.32
CA ASN A 127 -0.64 3.90 7.68
C ASN A 127 -1.99 3.20 7.64
N SER A 128 -2.25 2.43 6.59
CA SER A 128 -3.50 1.67 6.46
C SER A 128 -3.67 0.66 7.59
N TYR A 129 -2.60 -0.09 7.88
CA TYR A 129 -2.60 -1.05 8.99
C TYR A 129 -2.94 -0.36 10.31
N GLN A 130 -2.33 0.79 10.58
CA GLN A 130 -2.54 1.52 11.83
C GLN A 130 -3.96 2.06 11.95
N ILE A 131 -4.53 2.56 10.84
CA ILE A 131 -5.92 3.03 10.84
C ILE A 131 -6.86 1.90 11.23
N VAL A 132 -6.75 0.76 10.55
CA VAL A 132 -7.67 -0.36 10.77
C VAL A 132 -7.46 -0.96 12.15
N ARG A 133 -6.20 -1.14 12.55
CA ARG A 133 -5.90 -1.71 13.85
C ARG A 133 -6.43 -0.82 14.98
N GLY A 134 -6.31 0.49 14.83
CA GLY A 134 -6.79 1.42 15.83
C GLY A 134 -8.31 1.49 15.93
N LYS A 135 -8.98 1.35 14.77
CA LYS A 135 -10.44 1.43 14.72
C LYS A 135 -11.12 0.17 15.26
N TYR A 136 -10.52 -0.99 15.02
CA TYR A 136 -11.13 -2.28 15.37
C TYR A 136 -10.30 -3.05 16.39
N LYS A 137 -9.96 -2.40 17.46
CA LYS A 137 -9.23 -3.07 18.55
C LYS A 137 -10.05 -4.23 19.07
N GLY A 138 -9.44 -5.37 19.06
CA GLY A 138 -10.07 -6.62 19.43
C GLY A 138 -10.45 -6.74 20.92
#